data_b900fa759a5d05eaf2237f1679d13adf
#
_entry.id   b900fa759a5d05eaf2237f1679d13adf
#
_cell.length_a   1.000
_cell.length_b   1.000
_cell.length_c   1.000
_cell.angle_alpha   90.00
_cell.angle_beta   90.00
_cell.angle_gamma   90.00
#
_symmetry.space_group_name_H-M   'P 1'
#
loop_
_entity.id
_entity.type
_entity.pdbx_description
1 polymer ?
#
loop_
_entity_poly.entity_id
_entity_poly.type
_entity_poly.pdbx_seq_one_letter_code
_entity_poly.pdbx_strand_id
1 'polypeptide(L)'
;MTNFKIAEPQTIDQVTSLTIDKKDKYKLMAGGTDLLAEIKDEIIEPEVVVDLKSIPDLSYIKKEKNGVRIGALTSLARLAEDTLIKNEYPALHEAANSVASPQLRNMGTAGGNLCQRPRCWYYRDPQVKCRKKGGGRCFAFRGKNKYHAILGGGLCYIVHPSDLAPALIALDAEISINSPKGNTTIPLTNFYTLPKINVRKENILAPNEVLREIKIPLIKKEEKSTYSKFIERGTWDFAIVSAAVKGTVSGGIFRDITIVLGGVAPVPWRLTKAENIIKGKKITEDLVRKATREALKEAKPLEENGYKKELAEIVLYRAVLSLL
;
A
#
# COMPACT_ATOMS: atom_id res chain seq x y z
N MET A 1 26.77 4.03 -7.43
CA MET A 1 25.90 2.87 -7.76
C MET A 1 26.79 1.65 -7.90
N THR A 2 26.63 0.68 -7.05
CA THR A 2 27.39 -0.60 -7.09
C THR A 2 27.00 -1.43 -8.32
N ASN A 3 27.95 -2.18 -8.88
CA ASN A 3 27.70 -3.08 -10.00
C ASN A 3 26.88 -4.29 -9.54
N PHE A 4 25.89 -4.69 -10.30
CA PHE A 4 25.10 -5.90 -10.11
C PHE A 4 24.91 -6.63 -11.44
N LYS A 5 24.63 -7.92 -11.37
CA LYS A 5 24.23 -8.74 -12.52
C LYS A 5 22.71 -8.69 -12.68
N ILE A 6 22.23 -8.84 -13.90
CA ILE A 6 20.79 -9.01 -14.19
C ILE A 6 20.52 -10.47 -14.50
N ALA A 7 19.49 -11.04 -13.87
CA ALA A 7 18.94 -12.34 -14.21
C ALA A 7 17.54 -12.17 -14.80
N GLU A 8 17.26 -12.86 -15.91
CA GLU A 8 16.00 -12.78 -16.66
C GLU A 8 15.31 -14.15 -16.72
N PRO A 9 14.70 -14.60 -15.60
CA PRO A 9 13.99 -15.86 -15.54
C PRO A 9 12.74 -15.83 -16.43
N GLN A 10 12.38 -16.97 -17.02
CA GLN A 10 11.20 -17.09 -17.87
C GLN A 10 9.98 -17.64 -17.11
N THR A 11 10.17 -18.13 -15.88
CA THR A 11 9.11 -18.67 -15.03
C THR A 11 9.27 -18.22 -13.57
N ILE A 12 8.18 -18.23 -12.81
CA ILE A 12 8.24 -17.95 -11.36
C ILE A 12 9.05 -19.02 -10.63
N ASP A 13 8.98 -20.25 -11.06
CA ASP A 13 9.76 -21.35 -10.44
C ASP A 13 11.27 -21.14 -10.61
N GLN A 14 11.70 -20.59 -11.74
CA GLN A 14 13.09 -20.16 -11.91
C GLN A 14 13.45 -19.03 -10.94
N VAL A 15 12.56 -18.05 -10.70
CA VAL A 15 12.79 -17.00 -9.69
C VAL A 15 12.98 -17.59 -8.31
N THR A 16 12.05 -18.43 -7.88
CA THR A 16 12.09 -19.05 -6.55
C THR A 16 13.37 -19.88 -6.37
N SER A 17 13.78 -20.62 -7.39
CA SER A 17 15.01 -21.43 -7.39
C SER A 17 16.28 -20.56 -7.34
N LEU A 18 16.34 -19.48 -8.13
CA LEU A 18 17.46 -18.54 -8.15
C LEU A 18 17.67 -17.82 -6.81
N THR A 19 16.59 -17.60 -6.06
CA THR A 19 16.62 -16.81 -4.83
C THR A 19 16.70 -17.64 -3.55
N ILE A 20 16.66 -18.97 -3.64
CA ILE A 20 16.88 -19.87 -2.50
C ILE A 20 18.25 -19.56 -1.88
N ASP A 21 18.27 -19.39 -0.55
CA ASP A 21 19.47 -19.13 0.27
C ASP A 21 20.28 -17.88 -0.09
N LYS A 22 19.79 -17.04 -1.03
CA LYS A 22 20.49 -15.83 -1.48
C LYS A 22 20.18 -14.59 -0.62
N LYS A 23 19.16 -14.65 0.24
CA LYS A 23 18.76 -13.57 1.16
C LYS A 23 18.77 -12.18 0.50
N ASP A 24 19.58 -11.28 1.05
CA ASP A 24 19.68 -9.89 0.56
C ASP A 24 20.56 -9.70 -0.67
N LYS A 25 21.30 -10.74 -1.10
CA LYS A 25 22.16 -10.68 -2.29
C LYS A 25 21.39 -10.62 -3.61
N TYR A 26 20.18 -11.14 -3.62
CA TYR A 26 19.27 -11.14 -4.77
C TYR A 26 18.06 -10.27 -4.47
N LYS A 27 17.68 -9.39 -5.41
CA LYS A 27 16.50 -8.53 -5.30
C LYS A 27 15.62 -8.68 -6.52
N LEU A 28 14.32 -8.88 -6.28
CA LEU A 28 13.32 -8.95 -7.34
C LEU A 28 12.98 -7.55 -7.82
N MET A 29 12.98 -7.35 -9.13
CA MET A 29 12.64 -6.08 -9.77
C MET A 29 11.40 -6.25 -10.66
N ALA A 30 10.37 -5.45 -10.39
CA ALA A 30 9.23 -5.26 -11.30
C ALA A 30 9.48 -4.00 -12.15
N GLY A 31 8.76 -2.90 -11.93
CA GLY A 31 8.96 -1.64 -12.64
C GLY A 31 10.25 -0.87 -12.29
N GLY A 32 10.97 -1.28 -11.26
CA GLY A 32 12.25 -0.68 -10.84
C GLY A 32 12.14 0.70 -10.17
N THR A 33 10.99 1.35 -10.18
CA THR A 33 10.80 2.74 -9.70
C THR A 33 11.09 2.97 -8.21
N ASP A 34 11.15 1.91 -7.41
CA ASP A 34 11.56 1.94 -6.01
C ASP A 34 12.95 1.32 -5.81
N LEU A 35 13.15 0.09 -6.29
CA LEU A 35 14.37 -0.68 -6.08
C LEU A 35 15.62 0.03 -6.62
N LEU A 36 15.53 0.59 -7.84
CA LEU A 36 16.67 1.26 -8.45
C LEU A 36 17.06 2.54 -7.70
N ALA A 37 16.09 3.23 -7.06
CA ALA A 37 16.41 4.35 -6.19
C ALA A 37 17.19 3.91 -4.94
N GLU A 38 16.79 2.79 -4.30
CA GLU A 38 17.53 2.24 -3.16
C GLU A 38 18.98 1.83 -3.53
N ILE A 39 19.18 1.27 -4.74
CA ILE A 39 20.52 0.90 -5.23
C ILE A 39 21.34 2.15 -5.55
N LYS A 40 20.74 3.16 -6.19
CA LYS A 40 21.41 4.44 -6.51
C LYS A 40 21.83 5.20 -5.26
N ASP A 41 20.98 5.19 -4.25
CA ASP A 41 21.22 5.84 -2.97
C ASP A 41 22.07 4.98 -2.00
N GLU A 42 22.59 3.84 -2.49
CA GLU A 42 23.45 2.91 -1.72
C GLU A 42 22.83 2.43 -0.39
N ILE A 43 21.48 2.33 -0.37
CA ILE A 43 20.74 1.78 0.77
C ILE A 43 20.83 0.26 0.78
N ILE A 44 20.90 -0.33 -0.41
CA ILE A 44 21.09 -1.77 -0.64
C ILE A 44 22.09 -2.00 -1.76
N GLU A 45 22.84 -3.09 -1.67
CA GLU A 45 23.88 -3.49 -2.63
C GLU A 45 23.69 -4.96 -3.05
N PRO A 46 22.70 -5.24 -3.92
CA PRO A 46 22.49 -6.60 -4.39
C PRO A 46 23.61 -7.05 -5.34
N GLU A 47 23.97 -8.34 -5.30
CA GLU A 47 24.85 -8.97 -6.28
C GLU A 47 24.10 -9.21 -7.61
N VAL A 48 22.80 -9.54 -7.51
CA VAL A 48 21.94 -9.85 -8.65
C VAL A 48 20.58 -9.18 -8.50
N VAL A 49 20.13 -8.54 -9.57
CA VAL A 49 18.77 -8.05 -9.74
C VAL A 49 18.03 -9.02 -10.68
N VAL A 50 16.95 -9.60 -10.20
CA VAL A 50 16.11 -10.55 -10.93
C VAL A 50 14.96 -9.79 -11.57
N ASP A 51 14.97 -9.64 -12.89
CA ASP A 51 13.94 -8.92 -13.63
C ASP A 51 12.70 -9.80 -13.83
N LEU A 52 11.64 -9.48 -13.13
CA LEU A 52 10.37 -10.21 -13.24
C LEU A 52 9.63 -9.93 -14.56
N LYS A 53 9.97 -8.84 -15.29
CA LYS A 53 9.32 -8.49 -16.56
C LYS A 53 9.64 -9.48 -17.68
N SER A 54 10.70 -10.26 -17.53
CA SER A 54 11.03 -11.36 -18.46
C SER A 54 10.06 -12.54 -18.37
N ILE A 55 9.21 -12.60 -17.32
CA ILE A 55 8.22 -13.66 -17.14
C ILE A 55 6.93 -13.26 -17.87
N PRO A 56 6.47 -14.05 -18.86
CA PRO A 56 5.20 -13.80 -19.52
C PRO A 56 4.03 -13.96 -18.54
N ASP A 57 2.88 -13.43 -18.92
CA ASP A 57 1.58 -13.64 -18.24
C ASP A 57 1.49 -13.18 -16.78
N LEU A 58 2.28 -12.20 -16.36
CA LEU A 58 2.15 -11.51 -15.06
C LEU A 58 1.52 -10.10 -15.16
N SER A 59 1.18 -9.65 -16.39
CA SER A 59 0.54 -8.36 -16.64
C SER A 59 -0.81 -8.56 -17.30
N TYR A 60 -1.89 -8.56 -16.51
CA TYR A 60 -3.26 -8.72 -16.99
C TYR A 60 -4.28 -8.13 -16.04
N ILE A 61 -5.47 -7.81 -16.58
CA ILE A 61 -6.70 -7.55 -15.82
C ILE A 61 -7.73 -8.49 -16.43
N LYS A 62 -8.24 -9.45 -15.66
CA LYS A 62 -9.18 -10.48 -16.13
C LYS A 62 -10.42 -10.48 -15.26
N LYS A 63 -11.58 -10.21 -15.87
CA LYS A 63 -12.88 -10.37 -15.21
C LYS A 63 -13.18 -11.86 -15.06
N GLU A 64 -13.64 -12.25 -13.89
CA GLU A 64 -14.10 -13.59 -13.56
C GLU A 64 -15.53 -13.56 -13.02
N LYS A 65 -16.14 -14.73 -12.87
CA LYS A 65 -17.50 -14.85 -12.31
C LYS A 65 -17.59 -14.25 -10.89
N ASN A 66 -16.53 -14.36 -10.09
CA ASN A 66 -16.50 -13.99 -8.69
C ASN A 66 -15.70 -12.68 -8.43
N GLY A 67 -15.36 -11.92 -9.47
CA GLY A 67 -14.61 -10.67 -9.29
C GLY A 67 -13.60 -10.40 -10.41
N VAL A 68 -12.46 -9.81 -10.06
CA VAL A 68 -11.39 -9.48 -11.01
C VAL A 68 -10.05 -10.01 -10.51
N ARG A 69 -9.21 -10.50 -11.41
CA ARG A 69 -7.82 -10.87 -11.16
C ARG A 69 -6.89 -9.90 -11.90
N ILE A 70 -5.89 -9.43 -11.18
CA ILE A 70 -4.90 -8.47 -11.65
C ILE A 70 -3.52 -9.06 -11.46
N GLY A 71 -2.76 -9.24 -12.54
CA GLY A 71 -1.39 -9.72 -12.47
C GLY A 71 -0.47 -8.70 -11.78
N ALA A 72 0.48 -9.16 -10.99
CA ALA A 72 1.35 -8.29 -10.19
C ALA A 72 2.20 -7.32 -11.02
N LEU A 73 2.49 -7.64 -12.28
CA LEU A 73 3.22 -6.77 -13.20
C LEU A 73 2.33 -5.84 -14.04
N THR A 74 1.01 -5.84 -13.81
CA THR A 74 0.12 -4.86 -14.44
C THR A 74 0.55 -3.45 -14.05
N SER A 75 0.80 -2.58 -15.03
CA SER A 75 1.24 -1.21 -14.77
C SER A 75 0.14 -0.39 -14.08
N LEU A 76 0.55 0.59 -13.29
CA LEU A 76 -0.39 1.51 -12.65
C LEU A 76 -1.16 2.34 -13.67
N ALA A 77 -0.55 2.67 -14.82
CA ALA A 77 -1.22 3.34 -15.92
C ALA A 77 -2.36 2.47 -16.47
N ARG A 78 -2.12 1.17 -16.72
CA ARG A 78 -3.16 0.24 -17.18
C ARG A 78 -4.31 0.12 -16.18
N LEU A 79 -4.02 0.10 -14.87
CA LEU A 79 -5.08 0.11 -13.84
C LEU A 79 -5.90 1.40 -13.85
N ALA A 80 -5.24 2.53 -14.07
CA ALA A 80 -5.87 3.86 -14.10
C ALA A 80 -6.73 4.09 -15.38
N GLU A 81 -6.42 3.40 -16.47
CA GLU A 81 -7.09 3.56 -17.75
C GLU A 81 -8.13 2.46 -18.05
N ASP A 82 -8.11 1.38 -17.28
CA ASP A 82 -8.98 0.21 -17.52
C ASP A 82 -10.45 0.53 -17.19
N THR A 83 -11.33 0.31 -18.16
CA THR A 83 -12.77 0.61 -18.05
C THR A 83 -13.50 -0.29 -17.06
N LEU A 84 -13.10 -1.56 -16.91
CA LEU A 84 -13.65 -2.47 -15.91
C LEU A 84 -13.30 -1.96 -14.49
N ILE A 85 -12.03 -1.60 -14.26
CA ILE A 85 -11.60 -1.07 -12.97
C ILE A 85 -12.28 0.25 -12.66
N LYS A 86 -12.38 1.16 -13.62
CA LYS A 86 -13.07 2.45 -13.48
C LYS A 86 -14.54 2.29 -13.08
N ASN A 87 -15.24 1.38 -13.73
CA ASN A 87 -16.69 1.26 -13.56
C ASN A 87 -17.08 0.38 -12.36
N GLU A 88 -16.34 -0.69 -12.09
CA GLU A 88 -16.71 -1.67 -11.07
C GLU A 88 -15.90 -1.51 -9.76
N TYR A 89 -14.71 -0.87 -9.80
CA TYR A 89 -13.83 -0.70 -8.65
C TYR A 89 -13.31 0.74 -8.51
N PRO A 90 -14.19 1.76 -8.35
CA PRO A 90 -13.80 3.17 -8.39
C PRO A 90 -12.68 3.53 -7.43
N ALA A 91 -12.69 3.01 -6.19
CA ALA A 91 -11.62 3.26 -5.23
C ALA A 91 -10.23 2.83 -5.75
N LEU A 92 -10.13 1.71 -6.46
CA LEU A 92 -8.87 1.26 -7.05
C LEU A 92 -8.45 2.15 -8.23
N HIS A 93 -9.40 2.53 -9.07
CA HIS A 93 -9.17 3.46 -10.18
C HIS A 93 -8.63 4.80 -9.68
N GLU A 94 -9.30 5.41 -8.70
CA GLU A 94 -8.92 6.70 -8.10
C GLU A 94 -7.54 6.60 -7.43
N ALA A 95 -7.30 5.52 -6.69
CA ALA A 95 -6.00 5.26 -6.08
C ALA A 95 -4.89 5.15 -7.13
N ALA A 96 -5.09 4.37 -8.21
CA ALA A 96 -4.11 4.21 -9.27
C ALA A 96 -3.81 5.54 -10.00
N ASN A 97 -4.85 6.34 -10.29
CA ASN A 97 -4.70 7.66 -10.91
C ASN A 97 -3.93 8.65 -10.04
N SER A 98 -4.05 8.54 -8.71
CA SER A 98 -3.40 9.43 -7.75
C SER A 98 -1.91 9.14 -7.55
N VAL A 99 -1.40 8.01 -8.08
CA VAL A 99 0.01 7.64 -7.89
C VAL A 99 0.93 8.50 -8.74
N ALA A 100 1.86 9.18 -8.09
CA ALA A 100 3.02 9.85 -8.70
C ALA A 100 2.74 10.69 -9.97
N SER A 101 3.40 10.39 -11.08
CA SER A 101 3.25 11.02 -12.40
C SER A 101 2.89 9.98 -13.46
N PRO A 102 2.38 10.38 -14.64
CA PRO A 102 2.10 9.45 -15.74
C PRO A 102 3.30 8.56 -16.09
N GLN A 103 4.51 9.14 -16.14
CA GLN A 103 5.75 8.42 -16.46
C GLN A 103 6.03 7.32 -15.43
N LEU A 104 5.87 7.62 -14.14
CA LEU A 104 6.04 6.62 -13.07
C LEU A 104 4.94 5.57 -13.09
N ARG A 105 3.71 5.92 -13.44
CA ARG A 105 2.61 4.95 -13.57
C ARG A 105 2.83 3.98 -14.74
N ASN A 106 3.46 4.43 -15.84
CA ASN A 106 3.81 3.56 -16.97
C ASN A 106 4.81 2.45 -16.58
N MET A 107 5.72 2.75 -15.64
CA MET A 107 6.75 1.81 -15.20
C MET A 107 6.38 1.07 -13.91
N GLY A 108 5.75 1.74 -12.96
CA GLY A 108 5.31 1.15 -11.71
C GLY A 108 4.22 0.10 -11.91
N THR A 109 4.28 -0.97 -11.14
CA THR A 109 3.36 -2.11 -11.25
C THR A 109 2.50 -2.26 -9.99
N ALA A 110 1.38 -2.97 -10.11
CA ALA A 110 0.47 -3.23 -8.99
C ALA A 110 1.19 -3.93 -7.82
N GLY A 111 1.87 -5.03 -8.09
CA GLY A 111 2.63 -5.77 -7.07
C GLY A 111 3.81 -4.97 -6.52
N GLY A 112 4.54 -4.26 -7.38
CA GLY A 112 5.64 -3.37 -6.95
C GLY A 112 5.14 -2.24 -6.05
N ASN A 113 3.96 -1.66 -6.32
CA ASN A 113 3.35 -0.65 -5.49
C ASN A 113 2.99 -1.18 -4.09
N LEU A 114 2.46 -2.41 -3.99
CA LEU A 114 2.18 -3.06 -2.71
C LEU A 114 3.44 -3.40 -1.91
N CYS A 115 4.54 -3.74 -2.58
CA CYS A 115 5.80 -4.16 -1.97
C CYS A 115 6.80 -3.03 -1.74
N GLN A 116 6.49 -1.78 -2.12
CA GLN A 116 7.44 -0.68 -2.06
C GLN A 116 7.89 -0.36 -0.64
N ARG A 117 9.14 0.14 -0.54
CA ARG A 117 9.80 0.52 0.69
C ARG A 117 9.43 1.94 1.13
N PRO A 118 9.61 2.30 2.41
CA PRO A 118 9.23 3.62 2.92
C PRO A 118 10.07 4.76 2.33
N ARG A 119 9.50 5.97 2.37
CA ARG A 119 10.12 7.23 1.93
C ARG A 119 10.67 8.06 3.09
N CYS A 120 10.90 7.42 4.25
CA CYS A 120 11.54 8.07 5.39
C CYS A 120 12.96 8.50 5.00
N TRP A 121 13.25 9.79 5.13
CA TRP A 121 14.57 10.34 4.79
C TRP A 121 15.72 9.75 5.59
N TYR A 122 15.52 9.39 6.86
CA TYR A 122 16.52 8.66 7.66
C TYR A 122 16.79 7.24 7.15
N TYR A 123 15.79 6.61 6.55
CA TYR A 123 15.95 5.31 5.91
C TYR A 123 16.67 5.46 4.56
N ARG A 124 16.32 6.48 3.77
CA ARG A 124 16.86 6.74 2.43
C ARG A 124 18.24 7.40 2.44
N ASP A 125 18.74 7.82 3.59
CA ASP A 125 20.08 8.36 3.75
C ASP A 125 21.06 7.22 4.08
N PRO A 126 22.07 6.89 3.24
CA PRO A 126 23.04 5.82 3.49
C PRO A 126 23.87 6.06 4.76
N GLN A 127 24.12 7.31 5.13
CA GLN A 127 24.94 7.67 6.28
C GLN A 127 24.19 7.47 7.62
N VAL A 128 22.85 7.45 7.60
CA VAL A 128 22.03 7.29 8.81
C VAL A 128 21.76 5.83 9.10
N LYS A 129 22.45 5.26 10.09
CA LYS A 129 22.26 3.89 10.55
C LYS A 129 21.02 3.75 11.46
N CYS A 130 19.82 3.90 10.88
CA CYS A 130 18.56 3.81 11.62
C CYS A 130 18.20 2.35 11.96
N ARG A 131 17.22 2.17 12.89
CA ARG A 131 16.79 0.83 13.34
C ARG A 131 16.33 -0.08 12.21
N LYS A 132 15.63 0.45 11.19
CA LYS A 132 15.18 -0.31 10.02
C LYS A 132 16.36 -0.85 9.18
N LYS A 133 17.49 -0.19 9.21
CA LYS A 133 18.76 -0.62 8.58
C LYS A 133 19.70 -1.36 9.55
N GLY A 134 19.21 -1.78 10.73
CA GLY A 134 19.97 -2.55 11.72
C GLY A 134 20.66 -1.71 12.80
N GLY A 135 20.46 -0.40 12.82
CA GLY A 135 20.94 0.46 13.90
C GLY A 135 20.09 0.37 15.18
N GLY A 136 20.53 1.06 16.25
CA GLY A 136 19.93 0.96 17.57
C GLY A 136 18.68 1.79 17.79
N ARG A 137 18.42 2.86 17.00
CA ARG A 137 17.34 3.84 17.24
C ARG A 137 16.62 4.28 15.98
N CYS A 138 15.38 4.77 16.15
CA CYS A 138 14.64 5.48 15.12
C CYS A 138 14.92 6.99 15.26
N PHE A 139 15.53 7.60 14.25
CA PHE A 139 15.88 9.01 14.29
C PHE A 139 14.66 9.93 14.15
N ALA A 140 13.58 9.46 13.50
CA ALA A 140 12.34 10.23 13.39
C ALA A 140 11.67 10.49 14.75
N PHE A 141 11.95 9.69 15.79
CA PHE A 141 11.29 9.82 17.10
C PHE A 141 11.54 11.18 17.77
N ARG A 142 12.77 11.72 17.66
CA ARG A 142 13.16 13.02 18.22
C ARG A 142 13.72 13.98 17.17
N GLY A 143 13.64 13.62 15.89
CA GLY A 143 14.09 14.44 14.78
C GLY A 143 12.93 14.95 13.96
N LYS A 144 13.20 15.40 12.75
CA LYS A 144 12.16 15.85 11.81
C LYS A 144 11.21 14.71 11.47
N ASN A 145 9.92 14.89 11.70
CA ASN A 145 8.94 13.81 11.60
C ASN A 145 7.58 14.22 11.02
N LYS A 146 7.50 15.35 10.35
CA LYS A 146 6.28 15.91 9.72
C LYS A 146 5.46 14.86 8.96
N TYR A 147 6.10 13.97 8.19
CA TYR A 147 5.42 13.00 7.33
C TYR A 147 5.30 11.58 7.92
N HIS A 148 5.79 11.39 9.14
CA HIS A 148 5.87 10.07 9.77
C HIS A 148 4.53 9.60 10.35
N ALA A 149 4.52 8.35 10.83
CA ALA A 149 3.32 7.70 11.36
C ALA A 149 2.84 8.33 12.67
N ILE A 150 1.51 8.42 12.80
CA ILE A 150 0.80 8.77 14.05
C ILE A 150 0.13 7.54 14.69
N LEU A 151 0.04 6.44 13.95
CA LEU A 151 -0.53 5.15 14.38
C LEU A 151 0.49 4.03 14.14
N GLY A 152 0.46 2.96 14.96
CA GLY A 152 1.28 1.77 14.75
C GLY A 152 2.80 1.96 14.82
N GLY A 153 3.28 3.14 15.23
CA GLY A 153 4.68 3.46 15.44
C GLY A 153 5.27 2.77 16.69
N GLY A 154 6.47 3.19 17.09
CA GLY A 154 7.19 2.66 18.26
C GLY A 154 8.64 2.33 17.92
N LEU A 155 8.95 1.15 17.43
CA LEU A 155 10.30 0.80 17.01
C LEU A 155 10.73 1.54 15.72
N CYS A 156 9.77 1.90 14.86
CA CYS A 156 9.95 2.67 13.63
C CYS A 156 8.68 3.44 13.33
N TYR A 157 8.80 4.68 12.86
CA TYR A 157 7.66 5.57 12.57
C TYR A 157 7.48 5.83 11.07
N ILE A 158 7.90 4.91 10.20
CA ILE A 158 7.63 4.99 8.77
C ILE A 158 6.12 5.01 8.50
N VAL A 159 5.71 5.54 7.36
CA VAL A 159 4.40 5.31 6.78
C VAL A 159 4.52 4.38 5.58
N HIS A 160 3.52 3.53 5.35
CA HIS A 160 3.45 2.73 4.13
C HIS A 160 3.04 3.64 2.98
N PRO A 161 3.81 3.68 1.88
CA PRO A 161 3.61 4.71 0.85
C PRO A 161 2.65 4.31 -0.28
N SER A 162 2.12 3.08 -0.27
CA SER A 162 1.20 2.59 -1.32
C SER A 162 -0.16 3.27 -1.25
N ASP A 163 -0.59 3.87 -2.35
CA ASP A 163 -1.95 4.36 -2.53
C ASP A 163 -2.92 3.20 -2.86
N LEU A 164 -2.45 2.15 -3.58
CA LEU A 164 -3.29 1.00 -3.90
C LEU A 164 -3.68 0.18 -2.66
N ALA A 165 -2.78 0.07 -1.69
CA ALA A 165 -2.98 -0.81 -0.55
C ALA A 165 -4.22 -0.47 0.30
N PRO A 166 -4.50 0.79 0.68
CA PRO A 166 -5.74 1.15 1.35
C PRO A 166 -6.99 0.84 0.52
N ALA A 167 -6.97 1.14 -0.78
CA ALA A 167 -8.08 0.87 -1.68
C ALA A 167 -8.37 -0.63 -1.82
N LEU A 168 -7.34 -1.43 -2.03
CA LEU A 168 -7.45 -2.88 -2.16
C LEU A 168 -7.92 -3.56 -0.86
N ILE A 169 -7.45 -3.09 0.30
CA ILE A 169 -7.93 -3.60 1.59
C ILE A 169 -9.41 -3.22 1.80
N ALA A 170 -9.81 -2.00 1.45
CA ALA A 170 -11.21 -1.59 1.53
C ALA A 170 -12.12 -2.43 0.61
N LEU A 171 -11.58 -2.90 -0.51
CA LEU A 171 -12.24 -3.78 -1.48
C LEU A 171 -12.17 -5.27 -1.13
N ASP A 172 -11.67 -5.63 0.08
CA ASP A 172 -11.50 -7.01 0.56
C ASP A 172 -10.62 -7.86 -0.36
N ALA A 173 -9.58 -7.26 -0.95
CA ALA A 173 -8.69 -7.95 -1.87
C ALA A 173 -7.87 -9.03 -1.18
N GLU A 174 -7.62 -10.11 -1.92
CA GLU A 174 -6.66 -11.15 -1.60
C GLU A 174 -5.45 -11.06 -2.53
N ILE A 175 -4.33 -11.62 -2.10
CA ILE A 175 -3.13 -11.76 -2.93
C ILE A 175 -2.68 -13.21 -3.01
N SER A 176 -2.15 -13.59 -4.16
CA SER A 176 -1.52 -14.89 -4.37
C SER A 176 0.00 -14.75 -4.36
N ILE A 177 0.63 -15.55 -3.54
CA ILE A 177 2.08 -15.60 -3.34
C ILE A 177 2.59 -16.96 -3.83
N ASN A 178 3.57 -16.94 -4.72
CA ASN A 178 4.32 -18.13 -5.09
C ASN A 178 5.53 -18.28 -4.19
N SER A 179 5.75 -19.50 -3.73
CA SER A 179 6.92 -19.92 -2.95
C SER A 179 7.46 -21.27 -3.45
N PRO A 180 8.65 -21.71 -3.05
CA PRO A 180 9.14 -23.06 -3.34
C PRO A 180 8.23 -24.18 -2.83
N LYS A 181 7.34 -23.87 -1.89
CA LYS A 181 6.36 -24.82 -1.32
C LYS A 181 5.02 -24.83 -2.05
N GLY A 182 4.87 -24.02 -3.11
CA GLY A 182 3.64 -23.84 -3.87
C GLY A 182 3.00 -22.48 -3.67
N ASN A 183 1.75 -22.36 -4.13
CA ASN A 183 1.00 -21.11 -4.15
C ASN A 183 0.12 -20.99 -2.91
N THR A 184 0.12 -19.81 -2.29
CA THR A 184 -0.74 -19.47 -1.17
C THR A 184 -1.54 -18.21 -1.49
N THR A 185 -2.84 -18.21 -1.17
CA THR A 185 -3.69 -17.01 -1.26
C THR A 185 -4.04 -16.56 0.16
N ILE A 186 -3.88 -15.27 0.41
CA ILE A 186 -4.18 -14.66 1.72
C ILE A 186 -4.92 -13.33 1.54
N PRO A 187 -5.76 -12.92 2.51
CA PRO A 187 -6.28 -11.56 2.55
C PRO A 187 -5.14 -10.54 2.58
N LEU A 188 -5.27 -9.44 1.83
CA LEU A 188 -4.24 -8.39 1.78
C LEU A 188 -4.00 -7.73 3.16
N THR A 189 -4.99 -7.75 4.04
CA THR A 189 -4.84 -7.30 5.43
C THR A 189 -3.75 -8.06 6.20
N ASN A 190 -3.48 -9.31 5.83
CA ASN A 190 -2.50 -10.18 6.49
C ASN A 190 -1.10 -10.08 5.83
N PHE A 191 -0.97 -9.28 4.79
CA PHE A 191 0.29 -9.13 4.05
C PHE A 191 1.31 -8.24 4.75
N TYR A 192 0.85 -7.19 5.41
CA TYR A 192 1.71 -6.15 5.97
C TYR A 192 2.22 -6.47 7.36
N THR A 193 3.43 -6.03 7.67
CA THR A 193 4.12 -6.30 8.93
C THR A 193 4.37 -5.03 9.72
N LEU A 194 3.84 -4.96 10.94
CA LEU A 194 4.10 -3.85 11.86
C LEU A 194 5.54 -3.88 12.38
N PRO A 195 6.16 -2.72 12.66
CA PRO A 195 7.53 -2.64 13.21
C PRO A 195 7.73 -3.40 14.51
N LYS A 196 6.68 -3.58 15.33
CA LYS A 196 6.74 -4.38 16.57
C LYS A 196 6.96 -5.87 16.31
N ILE A 197 6.57 -6.38 15.13
CA ILE A 197 6.76 -7.77 14.72
C ILE A 197 8.12 -7.91 14.03
N ASN A 198 8.38 -7.08 13.01
CA ASN A 198 9.67 -7.03 12.33
C ASN A 198 9.96 -5.61 11.81
N VAL A 199 10.91 -4.93 12.44
CA VAL A 199 11.25 -3.55 12.08
C VAL A 199 11.91 -3.41 10.71
N ARG A 200 12.51 -4.47 10.18
CA ARG A 200 13.23 -4.46 8.89
C ARG A 200 12.33 -4.71 7.68
N LYS A 201 11.14 -5.29 7.89
CA LYS A 201 10.20 -5.66 6.82
C LYS A 201 8.97 -4.75 6.82
N GLU A 202 8.36 -4.59 5.66
CA GLU A 202 7.04 -3.97 5.46
C GLU A 202 5.95 -5.00 5.21
N ASN A 203 6.33 -6.20 4.75
CA ASN A 203 5.42 -7.29 4.43
C ASN A 203 6.02 -8.65 4.81
N ILE A 204 5.22 -9.70 4.65
CA ILE A 204 5.58 -11.06 5.08
C ILE A 204 6.47 -11.81 4.09
N LEU A 205 6.63 -11.33 2.83
CA LEU A 205 7.37 -12.07 1.80
C LEU A 205 8.76 -12.49 2.27
N ALA A 206 9.07 -13.76 2.08
CA ALA A 206 10.42 -14.25 2.16
C ALA A 206 11.23 -13.83 0.90
N PRO A 207 12.57 -13.85 0.94
CA PRO A 207 13.39 -13.46 -0.21
C PRO A 207 13.14 -14.27 -1.49
N ASN A 208 12.65 -15.49 -1.34
CA ASN A 208 12.35 -16.44 -2.42
C ASN A 208 10.84 -16.58 -2.70
N GLU A 209 10.05 -15.60 -2.28
CA GLU A 209 8.61 -15.55 -2.55
C GLU A 209 8.29 -14.42 -3.50
N VAL A 210 7.32 -14.66 -4.38
CA VAL A 210 6.88 -13.72 -5.42
C VAL A 210 5.39 -13.44 -5.26
N LEU A 211 5.01 -12.16 -5.08
CA LEU A 211 3.64 -11.74 -5.24
C LEU A 211 3.27 -11.87 -6.72
N ARG A 212 2.34 -12.76 -7.02
CA ARG A 212 1.95 -13.11 -8.39
C ARG A 212 0.75 -12.32 -8.88
N GLU A 213 -0.26 -12.17 -8.02
CA GLU A 213 -1.56 -11.69 -8.45
C GLU A 213 -2.35 -11.08 -7.29
N ILE A 214 -3.25 -10.17 -7.62
CA ILE A 214 -4.24 -9.58 -6.73
C ILE A 214 -5.62 -10.05 -7.19
N LYS A 215 -6.46 -10.49 -6.26
CA LYS A 215 -7.85 -10.89 -6.50
C LYS A 215 -8.77 -9.94 -5.74
N ILE A 216 -9.76 -9.38 -6.42
CA ILE A 216 -10.76 -8.52 -5.79
C ILE A 216 -12.11 -9.19 -6.00
N PRO A 217 -12.91 -9.42 -4.93
CA PRO A 217 -14.22 -10.03 -5.07
C PRO A 217 -15.17 -9.15 -5.88
N LEU A 218 -16.23 -9.78 -6.40
CA LEU A 218 -17.30 -9.09 -7.09
C LEU A 218 -17.94 -8.04 -6.17
N ILE A 219 -18.00 -6.80 -6.62
CA ILE A 219 -18.72 -5.73 -5.95
C ILE A 219 -20.23 -5.91 -6.17
N LYS A 220 -21.01 -5.87 -5.11
CA LYS A 220 -22.47 -5.92 -5.20
C LYS A 220 -23.00 -4.62 -5.79
N LYS A 221 -24.16 -4.69 -6.46
CA LYS A 221 -24.75 -3.54 -7.15
C LYS A 221 -24.96 -2.31 -6.26
N GLU A 222 -25.26 -2.52 -5.00
CA GLU A 222 -25.52 -1.47 -4.01
C GLU A 222 -24.24 -0.99 -3.29
N GLU A 223 -23.13 -1.67 -3.51
CA GLU A 223 -21.84 -1.26 -2.92
C GLU A 223 -21.21 -0.16 -3.76
N LYS A 224 -20.76 0.87 -3.09
CA LYS A 224 -19.98 1.98 -3.64
C LYS A 224 -18.61 2.00 -3.00
N SER A 225 -17.63 2.52 -3.70
CA SER A 225 -16.28 2.70 -3.15
C SER A 225 -15.64 3.97 -3.69
N THR A 226 -14.75 4.56 -2.90
CA THR A 226 -13.98 5.75 -3.28
C THR A 226 -12.62 5.76 -2.59
N TYR A 227 -11.69 6.50 -3.16
CA TYR A 227 -10.40 6.80 -2.57
C TYR A 227 -10.12 8.29 -2.63
N SER A 228 -9.82 8.90 -1.50
CA SER A 228 -9.48 10.31 -1.38
C SER A 228 -8.06 10.45 -0.84
N LYS A 229 -7.26 11.32 -1.44
CA LYS A 229 -5.86 11.55 -1.10
C LYS A 229 -5.59 13.03 -0.87
N PHE A 230 -4.95 13.36 0.24
CA PHE A 230 -4.39 14.69 0.47
C PHE A 230 -2.88 14.67 0.28
N ILE A 231 -2.38 15.60 -0.51
CA ILE A 231 -0.97 15.80 -0.85
C ILE A 231 -0.60 17.27 -0.64
N GLU A 232 0.68 17.56 -0.43
CA GLU A 232 1.16 18.92 -0.21
C GLU A 232 1.40 19.66 -1.54
N ARG A 233 1.82 18.93 -2.57
CA ARG A 233 2.03 19.44 -3.94
C ARG A 233 0.96 18.87 -4.87
N GLY A 234 0.63 19.58 -5.94
CA GLY A 234 -0.43 19.19 -6.87
C GLY A 234 -0.19 17.87 -7.63
N THR A 235 1.04 17.38 -7.69
CA THR A 235 1.43 16.14 -8.37
C THR A 235 2.72 15.57 -7.78
N TRP A 236 2.99 14.30 -8.11
CA TRP A 236 4.22 13.59 -7.75
C TRP A 236 4.51 13.61 -6.25
N ASP A 237 3.50 13.32 -5.47
CA ASP A 237 3.63 13.31 -4.01
C ASP A 237 2.99 12.08 -3.40
N PHE A 238 3.51 11.66 -2.25
CA PHE A 238 2.90 10.61 -1.45
C PHE A 238 1.78 11.18 -0.58
N ALA A 239 0.82 10.33 -0.22
CA ALA A 239 -0.24 10.76 0.66
C ALA A 239 0.31 11.24 2.00
N ILE A 240 -0.05 12.47 2.40
CA ILE A 240 0.05 12.88 3.79
C ILE A 240 -0.97 12.10 4.60
N VAL A 241 -2.20 12.08 4.11
CA VAL A 241 -3.30 11.22 4.55
C VAL A 241 -4.10 10.82 3.33
N SER A 242 -4.54 9.57 3.29
CA SER A 242 -5.56 9.11 2.35
C SER A 242 -6.62 8.28 3.06
N ALA A 243 -7.79 8.18 2.45
CA ALA A 243 -8.88 7.35 2.93
C ALA A 243 -9.49 6.56 1.77
N ALA A 244 -9.55 5.25 1.91
CA ALA A 244 -10.35 4.38 1.06
C ALA A 244 -11.61 3.97 1.83
N VAL A 245 -12.75 4.12 1.19
CA VAL A 245 -14.05 3.76 1.77
C VAL A 245 -14.82 2.88 0.80
N LYS A 246 -15.34 1.76 1.29
CA LYS A 246 -16.32 0.93 0.59
C LYS A 246 -17.54 0.76 1.48
N GLY A 247 -18.74 0.78 0.93
CA GLY A 247 -19.93 0.53 1.71
C GLY A 247 -21.20 0.38 0.90
N THR A 248 -22.21 -0.24 1.51
CA THR A 248 -23.56 -0.34 0.99
C THR A 248 -24.43 0.75 1.60
N VAL A 249 -24.92 1.67 0.76
CA VAL A 249 -25.72 2.82 1.18
C VAL A 249 -27.16 2.66 0.74
N SER A 250 -28.10 2.87 1.67
CA SER A 250 -29.53 2.90 1.39
C SER A 250 -30.20 3.97 2.25
N GLY A 251 -30.88 4.94 1.61
CA GLY A 251 -31.57 6.05 2.31
C GLY A 251 -30.65 6.91 3.19
N GLY A 252 -29.38 7.09 2.79
CA GLY A 252 -28.40 7.86 3.59
C GLY A 252 -27.87 7.11 4.82
N ILE A 253 -28.05 5.78 4.87
CA ILE A 253 -27.58 4.90 5.95
C ILE A 253 -26.62 3.88 5.37
N PHE A 254 -25.40 3.77 5.94
CA PHE A 254 -24.51 2.67 5.61
C PHE A 254 -24.98 1.37 6.31
N ARG A 255 -25.38 0.41 5.49
CA ARG A 255 -25.70 -0.96 5.95
C ARG A 255 -24.42 -1.71 6.32
N ASP A 256 -23.39 -1.48 5.53
CA ASP A 256 -22.04 -1.96 5.79
C ASP A 256 -21.03 -0.92 5.31
N ILE A 257 -19.87 -0.83 5.95
CA ILE A 257 -18.83 0.13 5.63
C ILE A 257 -17.46 -0.43 6.03
N THR A 258 -16.48 -0.26 5.14
CA THR A 258 -15.07 -0.52 5.40
C THR A 258 -14.29 0.77 5.17
N ILE A 259 -13.43 1.13 6.13
CA ILE A 259 -12.65 2.37 6.11
C ILE A 259 -11.18 2.05 6.33
N VAL A 260 -10.32 2.45 5.40
CA VAL A 260 -8.87 2.23 5.49
C VAL A 260 -8.13 3.53 5.23
N LEU A 261 -7.29 3.95 6.18
CA LEU A 261 -6.42 5.11 6.02
C LEU A 261 -5.04 4.71 5.46
N GLY A 262 -4.49 5.57 4.60
CA GLY A 262 -3.10 5.57 4.16
C GLY A 262 -2.34 6.79 4.66
N GLY A 263 -0.99 6.75 4.62
CA GLY A 263 -0.13 7.87 5.03
C GLY A 263 -0.04 8.12 6.54
N VAL A 264 -0.70 7.35 7.39
CA VAL A 264 -0.80 7.57 8.85
C VAL A 264 -0.09 6.51 9.70
N ALA A 265 0.25 5.37 9.12
CA ALA A 265 0.80 4.21 9.84
C ALA A 265 1.83 3.44 9.00
N PRO A 266 2.66 2.57 9.62
CA PRO A 266 3.58 1.68 8.89
C PRO A 266 2.90 0.65 7.98
N VAL A 267 1.61 0.47 8.13
CA VAL A 267 0.74 -0.39 7.33
C VAL A 267 -0.52 0.39 6.95
N PRO A 268 -1.27 0.00 5.90
CA PRO A 268 -2.62 0.52 5.70
C PRO A 268 -3.46 0.29 6.96
N TRP A 269 -4.17 1.33 7.44
CA TRP A 269 -4.78 1.30 8.78
C TRP A 269 -6.30 1.27 8.71
N ARG A 270 -6.91 0.12 9.02
CA ARG A 270 -8.37 -0.03 9.06
C ARG A 270 -8.96 0.63 10.32
N LEU A 271 -10.00 1.44 10.14
CA LEU A 271 -10.68 2.16 11.22
C LEU A 271 -11.93 1.41 11.71
N THR A 272 -11.79 0.19 12.20
CA THR A 272 -12.91 -0.66 12.65
C THR A 272 -13.80 0.04 13.71
N LYS A 273 -13.23 0.86 14.58
CA LYS A 273 -14.02 1.64 15.56
C LYS A 273 -14.92 2.66 14.86
N ALA A 274 -14.42 3.36 13.83
CA ALA A 274 -15.24 4.29 13.06
C ALA A 274 -16.34 3.57 12.27
N GLU A 275 -16.01 2.43 11.64
CA GLU A 275 -16.96 1.57 10.94
C GLU A 275 -18.15 1.19 11.85
N ASN A 276 -17.86 0.74 13.06
CA ASN A 276 -18.89 0.34 14.04
C ASN A 276 -19.76 1.51 14.52
N ILE A 277 -19.20 2.73 14.59
CA ILE A 277 -19.95 3.93 14.99
C ILE A 277 -20.89 4.38 13.87
N ILE A 278 -20.47 4.27 12.61
CA ILE A 278 -21.21 4.75 11.43
C ILE A 278 -22.28 3.75 11.00
N LYS A 279 -22.00 2.46 11.06
CA LYS A 279 -22.87 1.40 10.56
C LYS A 279 -24.28 1.48 11.17
N GLY A 280 -25.30 1.40 10.33
CA GLY A 280 -26.72 1.41 10.71
C GLY A 280 -27.27 2.79 11.10
N LYS A 281 -26.49 3.86 10.95
CA LYS A 281 -26.95 5.22 11.29
C LYS A 281 -27.04 6.11 10.05
N LYS A 282 -27.95 7.07 10.14
CA LYS A 282 -28.05 8.14 9.11
C LYS A 282 -26.77 8.98 9.15
N ILE A 283 -26.18 9.18 7.98
CA ILE A 283 -24.91 9.91 7.85
C ILE A 283 -25.16 11.41 8.05
N THR A 284 -24.39 11.98 8.96
CA THR A 284 -24.24 13.42 9.17
C THR A 284 -22.74 13.74 9.32
N GLU A 285 -22.38 14.99 9.08
CA GLU A 285 -21.00 15.44 9.29
C GLU A 285 -20.51 15.14 10.71
N ASP A 286 -21.31 15.50 11.70
CA ASP A 286 -20.98 15.27 13.12
C ASP A 286 -20.76 13.81 13.44
N LEU A 287 -21.57 12.90 12.89
CA LEU A 287 -21.40 11.46 13.09
C LEU A 287 -20.05 10.99 12.53
N VAL A 288 -19.70 11.38 11.31
CA VAL A 288 -18.45 10.95 10.67
C VAL A 288 -17.25 11.55 11.40
N ARG A 289 -17.27 12.83 11.74
CA ARG A 289 -16.20 13.48 12.51
C ARG A 289 -16.03 12.83 13.89
N LYS A 290 -17.13 12.60 14.60
CA LYS A 290 -17.11 11.89 15.90
C LYS A 290 -16.52 10.49 15.76
N ALA A 291 -16.95 9.72 14.77
CA ALA A 291 -16.45 8.37 14.51
C ALA A 291 -14.94 8.36 14.24
N THR A 292 -14.46 9.31 13.43
CA THR A 292 -13.03 9.45 13.11
C THR A 292 -12.21 9.82 14.34
N ARG A 293 -12.68 10.79 15.13
CA ARG A 293 -12.01 11.20 16.39
C ARG A 293 -11.90 10.05 17.35
N GLU A 294 -12.97 9.27 17.55
CA GLU A 294 -12.96 8.09 18.42
C GLU A 294 -11.95 7.03 17.94
N ALA A 295 -11.92 6.77 16.62
CA ALA A 295 -10.98 5.82 16.05
C ALA A 295 -9.51 6.31 16.14
N LEU A 296 -9.27 7.62 16.12
CA LEU A 296 -7.93 8.22 16.22
C LEU A 296 -7.50 8.56 17.65
N LYS A 297 -8.26 8.22 18.69
CA LYS A 297 -7.84 8.41 20.08
C LYS A 297 -6.56 7.64 20.43
N GLU A 298 -6.30 6.51 19.78
CA GLU A 298 -5.09 5.73 19.95
C GLU A 298 -3.86 6.30 19.21
N ALA A 299 -4.05 7.32 18.37
CA ALA A 299 -2.97 7.95 17.65
C ALA A 299 -2.01 8.64 18.62
N LYS A 300 -0.71 8.39 18.42
CA LYS A 300 0.41 8.98 19.17
C LYS A 300 1.29 9.78 18.23
N PRO A 301 0.89 11.02 17.91
CA PRO A 301 1.68 11.89 17.04
C PRO A 301 3.05 12.16 17.69
N LEU A 302 4.02 12.44 16.83
CA LEU A 302 5.30 13.00 17.21
C LEU A 302 5.22 14.54 17.18
N GLU A 303 6.33 15.22 17.43
CA GLU A 303 6.39 16.66 17.60
C GLU A 303 5.81 17.47 16.43
N GLU A 304 6.05 17.03 15.17
CA GLU A 304 5.70 17.82 13.98
C GLU A 304 4.49 17.26 13.20
N ASN A 305 3.88 16.11 13.61
CA ASN A 305 2.87 15.44 12.79
C ASN A 305 1.47 15.32 13.40
N GLY A 306 1.19 16.09 14.46
CA GLY A 306 -0.13 16.12 15.12
C GLY A 306 -1.28 16.54 14.19
N TYR A 307 -1.00 17.43 13.24
CA TYR A 307 -1.95 17.91 12.22
C TYR A 307 -2.60 16.79 11.38
N LYS A 308 -1.95 15.64 11.25
CA LYS A 308 -2.50 14.50 10.52
C LYS A 308 -3.80 13.96 11.12
N LYS A 309 -4.06 14.19 12.40
CA LYS A 309 -5.33 13.77 13.04
C LYS A 309 -6.52 14.56 12.46
N GLU A 310 -6.41 15.88 12.43
CA GLU A 310 -7.44 16.76 11.88
C GLU A 310 -7.60 16.55 10.36
N LEU A 311 -6.47 16.38 9.68
CA LEU A 311 -6.48 16.11 8.25
C LEU A 311 -7.18 14.78 7.94
N ALA A 312 -6.98 13.74 8.75
CA ALA A 312 -7.67 12.47 8.59
C ALA A 312 -9.18 12.59 8.78
N GLU A 313 -9.65 13.43 9.71
CA GLU A 313 -11.08 13.73 9.88
C GLU A 313 -11.66 14.31 8.59
N ILE A 314 -11.00 15.30 7.98
CA ILE A 314 -11.47 15.98 6.78
C ILE A 314 -11.45 15.04 5.57
N VAL A 315 -10.36 14.31 5.37
CA VAL A 315 -10.20 13.41 4.21
C VAL A 315 -11.23 12.28 4.29
N LEU A 316 -11.41 11.68 5.47
CA LEU A 316 -12.41 10.63 5.66
C LEU A 316 -13.83 11.15 5.50
N TYR A 317 -14.14 12.31 6.06
CA TYR A 317 -15.45 12.92 5.92
C TYR A 317 -15.83 13.13 4.45
N ARG A 318 -14.90 13.70 3.65
CA ARG A 318 -15.10 13.88 2.21
C ARG A 318 -15.31 12.55 1.47
N ALA A 319 -14.50 11.54 1.79
CA ALA A 319 -14.62 10.22 1.19
C ALA A 319 -15.97 9.55 1.52
N VAL A 320 -16.44 9.64 2.78
CA VAL A 320 -17.74 9.09 3.17
C VAL A 320 -18.89 9.80 2.48
N LEU A 321 -18.84 11.14 2.40
CA LEU A 321 -19.89 11.92 1.74
C LEU A 321 -20.00 11.67 0.24
N SER A 322 -18.88 11.42 -0.44
CA SER A 322 -18.88 11.17 -1.89
C SER A 322 -19.61 9.87 -2.26
N LEU A 323 -19.91 9.00 -1.29
CA LEU A 323 -20.67 7.77 -1.51
C LEU A 323 -22.18 7.93 -1.30
N LEU A 324 -22.64 9.03 -0.72
CA LEU A 324 -24.06 9.32 -0.53
C LEU A 324 -24.71 9.80 -1.82
#